data_5fb8c55b05a47ee683883c54e317d4d6
#
_entry.id   5fb8c55b05a47ee683883c54e317d4d6
#
_cell.length_a   1.000
_cell.length_b   1.000
_cell.length_c   1.000
_cell.angle_alpha   90.00
_cell.angle_beta   90.00
_cell.angle_gamma   90.00
#
_symmetry.space_group_name_H-M   'P 1'
#
loop_
_entity.id
_entity.type
_entity.pdbx_description
1 polymer ?
#
loop_
_entity_poly.entity_id
_entity_poly.type
_entity_poly.pdbx_seq_one_letter_code
_entity_poly.pdbx_strand_id
1 'polypeptide(L)'
;KIKNIALIVLGVLVIWLFIDRYAISKHTTSAENKTAVETTKDSISTNINIAYVNIDSVLLTYEQSIKMNEDFMAKRQKSENEFTKKAKQFEKDYLAFQEKAQRGGFLSQASMEMQQRELLEQKERLDNLEAKLTEELMIEQQRLNEILYEAIVSYVERYNMSAGYDLILTNTGLGTIMHGNPNLNITNEIVEGLNAEYRAAQNK
;
A
#
# COMPACT_ATOMS: atom_id res chain seq x y z
N LYS A 1 23.21 -18.89 -4.51
CA LYS A 1 22.66 -19.18 -3.16
C LYS A 1 21.80 -18.03 -2.60
N ILE A 2 22.04 -16.76 -2.95
CA ILE A 2 21.28 -15.59 -2.47
C ILE A 2 19.86 -15.53 -3.07
N LYS A 3 19.66 -15.96 -4.32
CA LYS A 3 18.33 -15.99 -4.97
C LYS A 3 17.33 -16.94 -4.27
N ASN A 4 17.82 -18.00 -3.63
CA ASN A 4 16.95 -18.95 -2.93
C ASN A 4 16.51 -18.44 -1.54
N ILE A 5 17.29 -17.55 -0.91
CA ILE A 5 16.95 -16.97 0.40
C ILE A 5 15.82 -15.95 0.25
N ALA A 6 15.84 -15.12 -0.79
CA ALA A 6 14.78 -14.14 -1.07
C ALA A 6 13.44 -14.83 -1.38
N LEU A 7 13.44 -15.97 -2.07
CA LEU A 7 12.23 -16.77 -2.34
C LEU A 7 11.68 -17.45 -1.08
N ILE A 8 12.54 -17.86 -0.15
CA ILE A 8 12.13 -18.49 1.11
C ILE A 8 11.49 -17.43 2.05
N VAL A 9 12.06 -16.22 2.11
CA VAL A 9 11.51 -15.12 2.92
C VAL A 9 10.15 -14.67 2.39
N LEU A 10 9.99 -14.59 1.07
CA LEU A 10 8.71 -14.25 0.44
C LEU A 10 7.64 -15.35 0.70
N GLY A 11 8.03 -16.62 0.66
CA GLY A 11 7.14 -17.77 0.94
C GLY A 11 6.65 -17.80 2.40
N VAL A 12 7.52 -17.48 3.35
CA VAL A 12 7.18 -17.46 4.79
C VAL A 12 6.20 -16.31 5.10
N LEU A 13 6.35 -15.15 4.45
CA LEU A 13 5.48 -13.99 4.64
C LEU A 13 4.06 -14.23 4.10
N VAL A 14 3.94 -14.95 2.98
CA VAL A 14 2.63 -15.35 2.42
C VAL A 14 1.94 -16.38 3.29
N ILE A 15 2.67 -17.36 3.85
CA ILE A 15 2.11 -18.38 4.73
C ILE A 15 1.65 -17.77 6.06
N TRP A 16 2.36 -16.79 6.61
CA TRP A 16 1.98 -16.11 7.85
C TRP A 16 0.68 -15.31 7.70
N LEU A 17 0.46 -14.67 6.56
CA LEU A 17 -0.80 -13.96 6.23
C LEU A 17 -2.01 -14.91 6.05
N PHE A 18 -1.79 -16.17 5.70
CA PHE A 18 -2.87 -17.17 5.60
C PHE A 18 -3.25 -17.79 6.93
N ILE A 19 -2.32 -17.91 7.88
CA ILE A 19 -2.57 -18.54 9.19
C ILE A 19 -3.43 -17.64 10.09
N ASP A 20 -3.24 -16.33 10.05
CA ASP A 20 -4.02 -15.37 10.86
C ASP A 20 -5.49 -15.29 10.44
N ARG A 21 -5.80 -15.64 9.19
CA ARG A 21 -7.18 -15.64 8.66
C ARG A 21 -7.96 -16.94 8.91
N TYR A 22 -7.27 -18.03 9.27
CA TYR A 22 -7.93 -19.35 9.46
C TYR A 22 -8.29 -19.65 10.91
N ALA A 23 -7.82 -18.86 11.88
CA ALA A 23 -8.00 -19.12 13.31
C ALA A 23 -9.28 -18.53 13.93
N ILE A 24 -10.11 -17.79 13.17
CA ILE A 24 -11.37 -17.23 13.69
C ILE A 24 -12.55 -17.81 12.92
N SER A 25 -12.80 -19.09 13.12
CA SER A 25 -14.11 -19.68 12.80
C SER A 25 -14.29 -21.04 13.49
N LYS A 26 -14.56 -21.01 14.79
CA LYS A 26 -15.26 -22.10 15.50
C LYS A 26 -15.73 -21.59 16.87
N HIS A 27 -17.01 -21.31 16.96
CA HIS A 27 -17.91 -21.46 18.11
C HIS A 27 -19.21 -20.72 17.77
N THR A 28 -20.42 -21.19 17.88
CA THR A 28 -21.01 -22.33 18.58
C THR A 28 -22.44 -22.45 18.11
N THR A 29 -22.91 -23.64 17.91
CA THR A 29 -24.32 -24.06 17.81
C THR A 29 -24.94 -23.94 19.19
N SER A 30 -26.12 -23.34 19.35
CA SER A 30 -27.20 -23.99 20.08
C SER A 30 -28.45 -23.12 20.30
N ALA A 31 -29.56 -23.75 20.09
CA ALA A 31 -30.84 -23.66 20.75
C ALA A 31 -31.87 -22.67 20.20
N GLU A 32 -32.83 -23.30 19.56
CA GLU A 32 -34.20 -22.83 19.35
C GLU A 32 -34.81 -22.19 20.63
N ASN A 33 -35.39 -21.01 20.46
CA ASN A 33 -36.53 -20.66 21.23
C ASN A 33 -37.50 -19.83 20.36
N LYS A 34 -38.54 -20.52 19.87
CA LYS A 34 -39.69 -19.90 19.20
C LYS A 34 -40.48 -19.12 20.23
N THR A 35 -40.26 -17.82 20.28
CA THR A 35 -41.25 -16.90 20.84
C THR A 35 -41.74 -16.08 19.66
N ALA A 36 -42.95 -16.34 19.24
CA ALA A 36 -43.68 -15.52 18.29
C ALA A 36 -43.84 -14.13 18.90
N VAL A 37 -42.98 -13.19 18.52
CA VAL A 37 -43.22 -11.78 18.74
C VAL A 37 -44.13 -11.34 17.60
N GLU A 38 -45.37 -11.05 17.91
CA GLU A 38 -46.24 -10.25 17.03
C GLU A 38 -45.55 -8.94 16.75
N THR A 39 -44.86 -8.89 15.64
CA THR A 39 -44.30 -7.65 15.09
C THR A 39 -45.49 -6.88 14.52
N THR A 40 -46.01 -5.93 15.25
CA THR A 40 -46.76 -4.82 14.66
C THR A 40 -45.88 -4.19 13.59
N LYS A 41 -46.16 -4.53 12.34
CA LYS A 41 -45.58 -3.86 11.16
C LYS A 41 -46.15 -2.45 11.09
N ASP A 42 -45.67 -1.55 11.93
CA ASP A 42 -45.56 -0.17 11.52
C ASP A 42 -44.45 -0.13 10.48
N SER A 43 -44.84 -0.37 9.24
CA SER A 43 -43.96 -0.12 8.08
C SER A 43 -43.78 1.39 8.00
N ILE A 44 -42.83 1.93 8.76
CA ILE A 44 -42.20 3.18 8.40
C ILE A 44 -41.47 2.85 7.11
N SER A 45 -42.12 3.11 5.98
CA SER A 45 -41.50 3.11 4.66
C SER A 45 -40.54 4.31 4.59
N THR A 46 -39.47 4.26 5.33
CA THR A 46 -38.34 5.15 5.13
C THR A 46 -37.72 4.75 3.79
N ASN A 47 -38.05 5.54 2.79
CA ASN A 47 -37.44 5.42 1.47
C ASN A 47 -35.99 5.89 1.60
N ILE A 48 -35.11 5.00 2.08
CA ILE A 48 -33.68 5.29 2.27
C ILE A 48 -33.04 5.42 0.89
N ASN A 49 -32.51 6.60 0.61
CA ASN A 49 -31.83 6.90 -0.65
C ASN A 49 -30.35 6.50 -0.51
N ILE A 50 -29.95 5.42 -1.20
CA ILE A 50 -28.60 4.84 -1.09
C ILE A 50 -27.88 4.96 -2.45
N ALA A 51 -26.60 5.28 -2.41
CA ALA A 51 -25.70 5.20 -3.56
C ALA A 51 -24.44 4.41 -3.20
N TYR A 52 -23.65 4.06 -4.23
CA TYR A 52 -22.30 3.51 -4.00
C TYR A 52 -21.29 4.08 -4.97
N VAL A 53 -20.04 4.10 -4.52
CA VAL A 53 -18.86 4.54 -5.29
C VAL A 53 -17.87 3.39 -5.35
N ASN A 54 -17.41 3.05 -6.55
CA ASN A 54 -16.32 2.09 -6.74
C ASN A 54 -14.97 2.81 -6.56
N ILE A 55 -14.35 2.61 -5.40
CA ILE A 55 -13.09 3.29 -5.04
C ILE A 55 -11.94 2.87 -5.95
N ASP A 56 -11.89 1.60 -6.38
CA ASP A 56 -10.84 1.14 -7.29
C ASP A 56 -10.91 1.89 -8.63
N SER A 57 -12.13 2.09 -9.14
CA SER A 57 -12.35 2.90 -10.35
C SER A 57 -11.99 4.37 -10.14
N VAL A 58 -12.34 4.94 -8.97
CA VAL A 58 -11.94 6.32 -8.64
C VAL A 58 -10.42 6.44 -8.66
N LEU A 59 -9.71 5.57 -7.95
CA LEU A 59 -8.24 5.62 -7.87
C LEU A 59 -7.54 5.45 -9.22
N LEU A 60 -8.16 4.69 -10.15
CA LEU A 60 -7.62 4.48 -11.49
C LEU A 60 -7.88 5.64 -12.46
N THR A 61 -8.89 6.49 -12.18
CA THR A 61 -9.34 7.54 -13.12
C THR A 61 -9.23 8.95 -12.56
N TYR A 62 -9.01 9.10 -11.26
CA TYR A 62 -8.75 10.39 -10.62
C TYR A 62 -7.35 10.89 -10.97
N GLU A 63 -7.24 12.03 -11.64
CA GLU A 63 -5.98 12.58 -12.16
C GLU A 63 -4.93 12.83 -11.07
N GLN A 64 -5.35 13.28 -9.90
CA GLN A 64 -4.44 13.44 -8.78
C GLN A 64 -3.88 12.08 -8.32
N SER A 65 -4.70 11.04 -8.25
CA SER A 65 -4.26 9.69 -7.89
C SER A 65 -3.23 9.16 -8.88
N ILE A 66 -3.50 9.31 -10.18
CA ILE A 66 -2.59 8.91 -11.26
C ILE A 66 -1.25 9.64 -11.11
N LYS A 67 -1.28 10.96 -10.97
CA LYS A 67 -0.07 11.78 -10.82
C LYS A 67 0.74 11.41 -9.59
N MET A 68 0.08 11.24 -8.45
CA MET A 68 0.74 10.84 -7.20
C MET A 68 1.37 9.45 -7.30
N ASN A 69 0.70 8.51 -7.98
CA ASN A 69 1.26 7.18 -8.21
C ASN A 69 2.48 7.21 -9.14
N GLU A 70 2.45 8.01 -10.22
CA GLU A 70 3.61 8.21 -11.09
C GLU A 70 4.80 8.76 -10.33
N ASP A 71 4.60 9.81 -9.52
CA ASP A 71 5.65 10.43 -8.72
C ASP A 71 6.22 9.46 -7.67
N PHE A 72 5.36 8.65 -7.05
CA PHE A 72 5.77 7.60 -6.12
C PHE A 72 6.60 6.52 -6.81
N MET A 73 6.18 6.06 -7.97
CA MET A 73 6.95 5.07 -8.75
C MET A 73 8.31 5.61 -9.19
N ALA A 74 8.38 6.89 -9.58
CA ALA A 74 9.65 7.55 -9.91
C ALA A 74 10.57 7.64 -8.68
N LYS A 75 10.04 7.99 -7.51
CA LYS A 75 10.77 8.02 -6.23
C LYS A 75 11.29 6.63 -5.86
N ARG A 76 10.43 5.60 -5.96
CA ARG A 76 10.80 4.20 -5.73
C ARG A 76 11.95 3.76 -6.65
N GLN A 77 11.85 4.03 -7.95
CA GLN A 77 12.88 3.69 -8.92
C GLN A 77 14.21 4.38 -8.61
N LYS A 78 14.17 5.64 -8.19
CA LYS A 78 15.36 6.39 -7.77
C LYS A 78 16.01 5.76 -6.55
N SER A 79 15.24 5.39 -5.54
CA SER A 79 15.72 4.72 -4.32
C SER A 79 16.36 3.36 -4.63
N GLU A 80 15.73 2.56 -5.49
CA GLU A 80 16.24 1.27 -5.95
C GLU A 80 17.57 1.42 -6.73
N ASN A 81 17.66 2.42 -7.59
CA ASN A 81 18.87 2.71 -8.33
C ASN A 81 20.02 3.16 -7.41
N GLU A 82 19.71 3.98 -6.40
CA GLU A 82 20.70 4.41 -5.39
C GLU A 82 21.26 3.23 -4.62
N PHE A 83 20.37 2.38 -4.09
CA PHE A 83 20.75 1.17 -3.37
C PHE A 83 21.57 0.23 -4.24
N THR A 84 21.09 -0.07 -5.45
CA THR A 84 21.77 -0.96 -6.40
C THR A 84 23.16 -0.47 -6.76
N LYS A 85 23.34 0.84 -6.95
CA LYS A 85 24.66 1.43 -7.23
C LYS A 85 25.64 1.19 -6.08
N LYS A 86 25.21 1.42 -4.84
CA LYS A 86 26.05 1.23 -3.65
C LYS A 86 26.31 -0.25 -3.36
N ALA A 87 25.32 -1.12 -3.58
CA ALA A 87 25.47 -2.57 -3.44
C ALA A 87 26.50 -3.13 -4.44
N LYS A 88 26.46 -2.70 -5.70
CA LYS A 88 27.43 -3.09 -6.72
C LYS A 88 28.83 -2.59 -6.39
N GLN A 89 28.97 -1.40 -5.82
CA GLN A 89 30.27 -0.89 -5.40
C GLN A 89 30.84 -1.74 -4.25
N PHE A 90 30.03 -2.03 -3.24
CA PHE A 90 30.43 -2.92 -2.14
C PHE A 90 30.83 -4.31 -2.64
N GLU A 91 30.07 -4.91 -3.54
CA GLU A 91 30.40 -6.21 -4.15
C GLU A 91 31.77 -6.18 -4.84
N LYS A 92 32.03 -5.13 -5.63
CA LYS A 92 33.31 -4.94 -6.31
C LYS A 92 34.48 -4.83 -5.30
N ASP A 93 34.32 -4.02 -4.26
CA ASP A 93 35.34 -3.80 -3.25
C ASP A 93 35.60 -5.08 -2.44
N TYR A 94 34.54 -5.83 -2.14
CA TYR A 94 34.64 -7.12 -1.46
C TYR A 94 35.37 -8.18 -2.30
N LEU A 95 35.06 -8.28 -3.60
CA LEU A 95 35.75 -9.21 -4.52
C LEU A 95 37.21 -8.84 -4.66
N ALA A 96 37.55 -7.55 -4.78
CA ALA A 96 38.92 -7.07 -4.85
C ALA A 96 39.70 -7.39 -3.56
N PHE A 97 39.07 -7.25 -2.40
CA PHE A 97 39.66 -7.65 -1.13
C PHE A 97 39.95 -9.15 -1.07
N GLN A 98 39.00 -9.99 -1.48
CA GLN A 98 39.16 -11.45 -1.51
C GLN A 98 40.30 -11.86 -2.42
N GLU A 99 40.38 -11.31 -3.65
CA GLU A 99 41.43 -11.59 -4.59
C GLU A 99 42.80 -11.20 -4.03
N LYS A 100 42.89 -10.02 -3.42
CA LYS A 100 44.12 -9.52 -2.78
C LYS A 100 44.58 -10.40 -1.62
N ALA A 101 43.61 -10.88 -0.80
CA ALA A 101 43.91 -11.80 0.30
C ALA A 101 44.41 -13.15 -0.18
N GLN A 102 43.80 -13.71 -1.21
CA GLN A 102 44.23 -15.00 -1.80
C GLN A 102 45.66 -14.96 -2.42
N ARG A 103 46.03 -13.83 -3.00
CA ARG A 103 47.34 -13.63 -3.61
C ARG A 103 48.44 -13.17 -2.64
N GLY A 104 48.11 -13.01 -1.34
CA GLY A 104 49.05 -12.45 -0.38
C GLY A 104 49.46 -11.00 -0.69
N GLY A 105 48.59 -10.24 -1.36
CA GLY A 105 48.89 -8.90 -1.87
C GLY A 105 48.78 -7.77 -0.84
N PHE A 106 48.67 -8.07 0.46
CA PHE A 106 48.74 -7.07 1.51
C PHE A 106 50.16 -6.78 1.97
N LEU A 107 50.47 -5.50 2.14
CA LEU A 107 51.80 -5.06 2.59
C LEU A 107 52.07 -5.42 4.06
N SER A 108 51.01 -5.56 4.88
CA SER A 108 51.11 -5.93 6.29
C SER A 108 49.77 -6.47 6.79
N GLN A 109 49.79 -7.18 7.93
CA GLN A 109 48.59 -7.60 8.67
C GLN A 109 47.69 -6.41 8.97
N ALA A 110 48.26 -5.30 9.46
CA ALA A 110 47.50 -4.08 9.78
C ALA A 110 46.76 -3.50 8.56
N SER A 111 47.36 -3.58 7.36
CA SER A 111 46.74 -3.14 6.09
C SER A 111 45.52 -4.01 5.74
N MET A 112 45.61 -5.32 5.96
CA MET A 112 44.52 -6.25 5.73
C MET A 112 43.35 -5.97 6.70
N GLU A 113 43.65 -5.84 7.98
CA GLU A 113 42.66 -5.56 9.04
C GLU A 113 41.94 -4.21 8.81
N MET A 114 42.67 -3.19 8.35
CA MET A 114 42.07 -1.90 8.01
C MET A 114 41.06 -2.02 6.85
N GLN A 115 41.42 -2.70 5.76
CA GLN A 115 40.52 -2.92 4.62
C GLN A 115 39.31 -3.80 5.00
N GLN A 116 39.54 -4.80 5.87
CA GLN A 116 38.43 -5.62 6.38
C GLN A 116 37.45 -4.78 7.19
N ARG A 117 37.94 -3.89 8.05
CA ARG A 117 37.09 -2.97 8.85
C ARG A 117 36.31 -2.03 7.96
N GLU A 118 36.95 -1.47 6.93
CA GLU A 118 36.30 -0.59 5.97
C GLU A 118 35.14 -1.31 5.24
N LEU A 119 35.33 -2.57 4.84
CA LEU A 119 34.27 -3.37 4.23
C LEU A 119 33.10 -3.66 5.18
N LEU A 120 33.39 -3.91 6.47
CA LEU A 120 32.34 -4.08 7.48
C LEU A 120 31.52 -2.79 7.66
N GLU A 121 32.19 -1.65 7.72
CA GLU A 121 31.52 -0.35 7.78
C GLU A 121 30.72 -0.04 6.51
N GLN A 122 31.25 -0.41 5.33
CA GLN A 122 30.49 -0.26 4.07
C GLN A 122 29.23 -1.11 4.08
N LYS A 123 29.34 -2.35 4.57
CA LYS A 123 28.18 -3.25 4.71
C LYS A 123 27.14 -2.66 5.66
N GLU A 124 27.55 -2.20 6.81
CA GLU A 124 26.65 -1.58 7.78
C GLU A 124 25.94 -0.34 7.20
N ARG A 125 26.69 0.51 6.49
CA ARG A 125 26.09 1.67 5.80
C ARG A 125 25.09 1.25 4.71
N LEU A 126 25.32 0.13 4.03
CA LEU A 126 24.42 -0.40 3.01
C LEU A 126 23.13 -0.97 3.65
N ASP A 127 23.26 -1.73 4.74
CA ASP A 127 22.14 -2.30 5.48
C ASP A 127 21.26 -1.16 6.07
N ASN A 128 21.89 -0.12 6.63
CA ASN A 128 21.19 1.06 7.15
C ASN A 128 20.50 1.86 6.03
N LEU A 129 21.11 1.96 4.86
CA LEU A 129 20.49 2.61 3.70
C LEU A 129 19.26 1.86 3.22
N GLU A 130 19.31 0.53 3.13
CA GLU A 130 18.18 -0.31 2.73
C GLU A 130 16.99 -0.10 3.69
N ALA A 131 17.26 -0.17 5.00
CA ALA A 131 16.24 0.05 6.02
C ALA A 131 15.61 1.45 5.89
N LYS A 132 16.45 2.48 5.76
CA LYS A 132 16.00 3.87 5.61
C LYS A 132 15.14 4.07 4.35
N LEU A 133 15.58 3.59 3.20
CA LEU A 133 14.83 3.75 1.95
C LEU A 133 13.51 3.01 1.98
N THR A 134 13.46 1.84 2.62
CA THR A 134 12.23 1.06 2.81
C THR A 134 11.24 1.81 3.71
N GLU A 135 11.72 2.35 4.83
CA GLU A 135 10.90 3.15 5.75
C GLU A 135 10.35 4.41 5.07
N GLU A 136 11.21 5.15 4.35
CA GLU A 136 10.79 6.36 3.63
C GLU A 136 9.70 6.07 2.58
N LEU A 137 9.81 4.96 1.85
CA LEU A 137 8.79 4.56 0.87
C LEU A 137 7.48 4.14 1.53
N MET A 138 7.55 3.46 2.68
CA MET A 138 6.36 3.07 3.43
C MET A 138 5.61 4.29 3.99
N ILE A 139 6.34 5.23 4.60
CA ILE A 139 5.77 6.48 5.12
C ILE A 139 5.14 7.29 3.96
N GLU A 140 5.82 7.38 2.84
CA GLU A 140 5.30 8.10 1.68
C GLU A 140 4.02 7.45 1.13
N GLN A 141 3.98 6.12 1.02
CA GLN A 141 2.78 5.39 0.57
C GLN A 141 1.60 5.66 1.51
N GLN A 142 1.82 5.64 2.82
CA GLN A 142 0.77 5.95 3.80
C GLN A 142 0.28 7.39 3.63
N ARG A 143 1.19 8.36 3.52
CA ARG A 143 0.85 9.77 3.29
C ARG A 143 0.01 9.98 2.03
N LEU A 144 0.36 9.31 0.93
CA LEU A 144 -0.39 9.38 -0.32
C LEU A 144 -1.81 8.81 -0.16
N ASN A 145 -1.94 7.68 0.53
CA ASN A 145 -3.25 7.08 0.81
C ASN A 145 -4.14 8.01 1.66
N GLU A 146 -3.57 8.66 2.68
CA GLU A 146 -4.28 9.62 3.53
C GLU A 146 -4.77 10.83 2.71
N ILE A 147 -3.91 11.42 1.87
CA ILE A 147 -4.28 12.56 1.02
C ILE A 147 -5.42 12.18 0.05
N LEU A 148 -5.33 11.01 -0.59
CA LEU A 148 -6.37 10.57 -1.51
C LEU A 148 -7.68 10.26 -0.79
N TYR A 149 -7.62 9.62 0.37
CA TYR A 149 -8.79 9.36 1.20
C TYR A 149 -9.49 10.66 1.60
N GLU A 150 -8.76 11.63 2.15
CA GLU A 150 -9.30 12.93 2.54
C GLU A 150 -9.91 13.70 1.36
N ALA A 151 -9.24 13.70 0.20
CA ALA A 151 -9.75 14.35 -1.00
C ALA A 151 -11.08 13.73 -1.46
N ILE A 152 -11.16 12.39 -1.50
CA ILE A 152 -12.36 11.68 -1.94
C ILE A 152 -13.50 11.88 -0.94
N VAL A 153 -13.26 11.69 0.36
CA VAL A 153 -14.31 11.82 1.39
C VAL A 153 -14.84 13.25 1.43
N SER A 154 -13.95 14.24 1.47
CA SER A 154 -14.37 15.65 1.49
C SER A 154 -15.15 16.06 0.24
N TYR A 155 -14.81 15.50 -0.93
CA TYR A 155 -15.57 15.75 -2.14
C TYR A 155 -16.95 15.08 -2.06
N VAL A 156 -17.03 13.81 -1.66
CA VAL A 156 -18.29 13.06 -1.50
C VAL A 156 -19.23 13.76 -0.52
N GLU A 157 -18.72 14.29 0.59
CA GLU A 157 -19.51 15.08 1.56
C GLU A 157 -20.11 16.33 0.90
N ARG A 158 -19.32 17.11 0.17
CA ARG A 158 -19.81 18.30 -0.54
C ARG A 158 -20.81 17.97 -1.63
N TYR A 159 -20.55 16.93 -2.41
CA TYR A 159 -21.48 16.41 -3.42
C TYR A 159 -22.81 16.01 -2.80
N ASN A 160 -22.77 15.33 -1.68
CA ASN A 160 -23.98 14.84 -1.02
C ASN A 160 -24.86 15.96 -0.42
N MET A 161 -24.31 17.15 -0.13
CA MET A 161 -25.12 18.30 0.31
C MET A 161 -26.20 18.66 -0.72
N SER A 162 -25.97 18.40 -2.00
CA SER A 162 -26.95 18.66 -3.07
C SER A 162 -27.64 17.39 -3.57
N ALA A 163 -26.99 16.23 -3.48
CA ALA A 163 -27.53 14.97 -3.97
C ALA A 163 -28.53 14.34 -3.00
N GLY A 164 -28.37 14.54 -1.69
CA GLY A 164 -29.36 14.14 -0.66
C GLY A 164 -29.45 12.64 -0.45
N TYR A 165 -28.37 11.89 -0.58
CA TYR A 165 -28.33 10.48 -0.19
C TYR A 165 -28.25 10.34 1.32
N ASP A 166 -29.01 9.39 1.87
CA ASP A 166 -28.92 9.01 3.29
C ASP A 166 -27.66 8.21 3.57
N LEU A 167 -27.16 7.47 2.56
CA LEU A 167 -25.98 6.62 2.68
C LEU A 167 -25.26 6.50 1.34
N ILE A 168 -23.94 6.77 1.33
CA ILE A 168 -23.06 6.48 0.22
C ILE A 168 -22.07 5.41 0.66
N LEU A 169 -22.12 4.25 0.02
CA LEU A 169 -21.27 3.10 0.33
C LEU A 169 -20.06 3.06 -0.57
N THR A 170 -18.94 2.58 -0.03
CA THR A 170 -17.77 2.26 -0.84
C THR A 170 -17.87 0.83 -1.37
N ASN A 171 -17.57 0.65 -2.65
CA ASN A 171 -17.37 -0.65 -3.28
C ASN A 171 -15.91 -0.78 -3.71
N THR A 172 -15.26 -1.86 -3.29
CA THR A 172 -13.91 -2.26 -3.72
C THR A 172 -13.98 -3.66 -4.30
N GLY A 173 -13.06 -4.06 -5.16
CA GLY A 173 -13.08 -5.39 -5.81
C GLY A 173 -13.15 -6.58 -4.83
N LEU A 174 -12.73 -6.40 -3.58
CA LEU A 174 -12.88 -7.36 -2.48
C LEU A 174 -13.78 -6.83 -1.36
N GLY A 175 -14.62 -5.83 -1.66
CA GLY A 175 -15.45 -5.12 -0.68
C GLY A 175 -16.72 -5.88 -0.26
N THR A 176 -17.45 -5.26 0.63
CA THR A 176 -18.69 -5.82 1.21
C THR A 176 -19.87 -5.80 0.26
N ILE A 177 -19.84 -5.01 -0.81
CA ILE A 177 -20.91 -4.95 -1.82
C ILE A 177 -20.58 -5.92 -2.94
N MET A 178 -21.24 -7.07 -2.93
CA MET A 178 -21.06 -8.08 -3.99
C MET A 178 -21.84 -7.75 -5.26
N HIS A 179 -22.97 -7.07 -5.13
CA HIS A 179 -23.83 -6.66 -6.24
C HIS A 179 -24.57 -5.38 -5.88
N GLY A 180 -24.56 -4.41 -6.79
CA GLY A 180 -25.34 -3.17 -6.69
C GLY A 180 -26.07 -2.89 -8.00
N ASN A 181 -27.28 -2.32 -7.90
CA ASN A 181 -27.98 -1.83 -9.09
C ASN A 181 -27.12 -0.73 -9.74
N PRO A 182 -26.82 -0.81 -11.06
CA PRO A 182 -26.05 0.22 -11.75
C PRO A 182 -26.55 1.65 -11.59
N ASN A 183 -27.87 1.81 -11.42
CA ASN A 183 -28.50 3.13 -11.21
C ASN A 183 -28.15 3.77 -9.85
N LEU A 184 -27.57 2.99 -8.92
CA LEU A 184 -27.09 3.48 -7.63
C LEU A 184 -25.59 3.81 -7.65
N ASN A 185 -24.95 3.58 -8.78
CA ASN A 185 -23.52 3.82 -8.98
C ASN A 185 -23.28 5.29 -9.37
N ILE A 186 -22.67 6.05 -8.48
CA ILE A 186 -22.33 7.46 -8.70
C ILE A 186 -20.82 7.67 -8.90
N THR A 187 -20.09 6.61 -9.27
CA THR A 187 -18.62 6.67 -9.40
C THR A 187 -18.17 7.69 -10.42
N ASN A 188 -18.85 7.76 -11.59
CA ASN A 188 -18.48 8.68 -12.66
C ASN A 188 -18.67 10.13 -12.24
N GLU A 189 -19.77 10.45 -11.60
CA GLU A 189 -20.09 11.79 -11.09
C GLU A 189 -19.04 12.25 -10.07
N ILE A 190 -18.62 11.35 -9.19
CA ILE A 190 -17.59 11.63 -8.21
C ILE A 190 -16.24 11.85 -8.89
N VAL A 191 -15.86 11.01 -9.86
CA VAL A 191 -14.58 11.15 -10.60
C VAL A 191 -14.55 12.45 -11.41
N GLU A 192 -15.62 12.76 -12.13
CA GLU A 192 -15.70 13.99 -12.94
C GLU A 192 -15.52 15.23 -12.08
N GLY A 193 -16.18 15.26 -10.93
CA GLY A 193 -16.08 16.38 -10.02
C GLY A 193 -14.72 16.50 -9.32
N LEU A 194 -14.14 15.39 -8.85
CA LEU A 194 -12.79 15.36 -8.32
C LEU A 194 -11.76 15.88 -9.34
N ASN A 195 -11.86 15.43 -10.60
CA ASN A 195 -10.98 15.88 -11.66
C ASN A 195 -11.17 17.36 -12.00
N ALA A 196 -12.41 17.85 -11.98
CA ALA A 196 -12.69 19.28 -12.19
C ALA A 196 -12.06 20.15 -11.10
N GLU A 197 -12.19 19.78 -9.81
CA GLU A 197 -11.56 20.47 -8.70
C GLU A 197 -10.04 20.43 -8.78
N TYR A 198 -9.47 19.27 -9.10
CA TYR A 198 -8.02 19.12 -9.24
C TYR A 198 -7.45 20.01 -10.34
N ARG A 199 -8.07 20.01 -11.53
CA ARG A 199 -7.65 20.89 -12.64
C ARG A 199 -7.79 22.37 -12.30
N ALA A 200 -8.86 22.74 -11.61
CA ALA A 200 -9.05 24.12 -11.16
C ALA A 200 -7.99 24.58 -10.15
N ALA A 201 -7.51 23.66 -9.31
CA ALA A 201 -6.41 23.93 -8.37
C ALA A 201 -5.05 24.07 -9.06
N GLN A 202 -4.82 23.36 -10.17
CA GLN A 202 -3.57 23.44 -10.95
C GLN A 202 -3.44 24.74 -11.76
N ASN A 203 -4.57 25.40 -12.06
CA ASN A 203 -4.62 26.61 -12.88
C ASN A 203 -4.56 27.92 -12.06
N LYS A 204 -4.33 27.83 -10.75
CA LYS A 204 -4.15 28.99 -9.83
C LYS A 204 -2.68 29.22 -9.54
#